data_cce95d6c16dc0567371abc3411e4db65
#
_entry.id   cce95d6c16dc0567371abc3411e4db65
#
_cell.length_a   1.000
_cell.length_b   1.000
_cell.length_c   1.000
_cell.angle_alpha   90.00
_cell.angle_beta   90.00
_cell.angle_gamma   90.00
#
_symmetry.space_group_name_H-M   'P 1'
#
loop_
_entity.id
_entity.type
_entity.pdbx_description
1 polymer ?
#
loop_
_entity_poly.entity_id
_entity_poly.type
_entity_poly.pdbx_seq_one_letter_code
_entity_poly.pdbx_strand_id
1 'polypeptide(L)'
;MNIPEMSAAEAAAFINHGEWIGVGGFGPAGAPKTIPPAIAAKARKEHEAGHPFKVNIVTGASIGASCDGELAAADAIDQRLPFSVNPEIRKAYNSGRVRYTDLNLSDNATFLRQGLTGPVDWGIIEACDIQEVRGRVRIFLTAGIGIAPTICHSARKGVFVELNTWHSTKLIGMHDIYEIEAPWYRSPIRITQPVEIIGMPYIEVSPEHIKGIILTHQPDEARSMTPSTETTDCIGQHMADFLVDNMQRGYINSKKLILQSGVGSGANAVLGALGQCSEVPDFNIYTEVLQEEPLRLIQEGRVVSASTGALTISSEHLKNLYKNINDYRGRLLIRPSEISNCPEIIARLGICSLNTAIEVDIYGHVNSTKILGTKMMNGVGGSADFTCNAMLATFTCGSTAKDGKISSIVPFCSHVDHTEHYVDAVVTEYGVADLRGRCAMDKAKALIAIAHPDYRPLLNDYLKLAERHGGHTHHVLNAAFAMHDTYRRKGDMRLTDWSEYIKE
;
A
#
# COMPACT_ATOMS: atom_id res chain seq x y z
N MET A 1 -24.65 -7.80 -26.69
CA MET A 1 -24.43 -6.44 -26.13
C MET A 1 -24.33 -5.43 -27.26
N ASN A 2 -25.05 -4.31 -27.19
CA ASN A 2 -24.92 -3.23 -28.18
C ASN A 2 -24.01 -2.10 -27.60
N ILE A 3 -22.81 -2.48 -27.10
CA ILE A 3 -21.79 -1.57 -26.57
C ILE A 3 -20.74 -1.46 -27.68
N PRO A 4 -20.34 -0.23 -28.10
CA PRO A 4 -19.36 -0.05 -29.17
C PRO A 4 -17.96 -0.51 -28.75
N GLU A 5 -17.33 -1.26 -29.67
CA GLU A 5 -15.87 -1.43 -29.61
C GLU A 5 -15.19 -0.19 -30.18
N MET A 6 -14.11 0.23 -29.57
CA MET A 6 -13.37 1.42 -30.00
C MET A 6 -11.88 1.30 -29.66
N SER A 7 -11.09 2.14 -30.29
CA SER A 7 -9.68 2.29 -29.96
C SER A 7 -9.48 3.12 -28.68
N ALA A 8 -8.32 2.98 -28.05
CA ALA A 8 -7.94 3.81 -26.90
C ALA A 8 -7.89 5.32 -27.25
N ALA A 9 -7.54 5.65 -28.49
CA ALA A 9 -7.51 7.04 -28.97
C ALA A 9 -8.92 7.63 -29.09
N GLU A 10 -9.89 6.84 -29.55
CA GLU A 10 -11.30 7.26 -29.59
C GLU A 10 -11.84 7.44 -28.17
N ALA A 11 -11.54 6.53 -27.23
CA ALA A 11 -11.91 6.69 -25.82
C ALA A 11 -11.28 7.95 -25.20
N ALA A 12 -9.99 8.21 -25.44
CA ALA A 12 -9.30 9.41 -24.97
C ALA A 12 -9.87 10.70 -25.56
N ALA A 13 -10.50 10.66 -26.77
CA ALA A 13 -11.13 11.82 -27.38
C ALA A 13 -12.31 12.38 -26.56
N PHE A 14 -13.02 11.54 -25.81
CA PHE A 14 -14.11 11.95 -24.92
C PHE A 14 -13.65 12.77 -23.71
N ILE A 15 -12.40 12.60 -23.29
CA ILE A 15 -11.86 13.17 -22.06
C ILE A 15 -11.37 14.58 -22.30
N ASN A 16 -11.83 15.56 -21.51
CA ASN A 16 -11.52 16.98 -21.66
C ASN A 16 -10.62 17.49 -20.53
N HIS A 17 -10.02 18.66 -20.77
CA HIS A 17 -9.24 19.38 -19.77
C HIS A 17 -10.06 19.60 -18.49
N GLY A 18 -9.43 19.38 -17.34
CA GLY A 18 -10.03 19.61 -16.01
C GLY A 18 -10.95 18.48 -15.50
N GLU A 19 -11.25 17.47 -16.32
CA GLU A 19 -12.13 16.37 -15.92
C GLU A 19 -11.46 15.43 -14.91
N TRP A 20 -12.31 14.76 -14.12
CA TRP A 20 -11.93 13.74 -13.16
C TRP A 20 -12.05 12.33 -13.75
N ILE A 21 -10.98 11.59 -13.67
CA ILE A 21 -10.89 10.22 -14.16
C ILE A 21 -10.66 9.29 -12.97
N GLY A 22 -11.57 8.35 -12.79
CA GLY A 22 -11.39 7.20 -11.91
C GLY A 22 -10.73 6.06 -12.69
N VAL A 23 -9.59 5.55 -12.22
CA VAL A 23 -8.89 4.44 -12.85
C VAL A 23 -8.89 3.23 -11.93
N GLY A 24 -9.42 2.11 -12.41
CA GLY A 24 -9.50 0.84 -11.69
C GLY A 24 -8.13 0.17 -11.51
N GLY A 25 -8.13 -0.95 -10.78
CA GLY A 25 -6.91 -1.67 -10.41
C GLY A 25 -6.32 -1.22 -9.09
N PHE A 26 -5.24 -1.90 -8.68
CA PHE A 26 -4.53 -1.62 -7.44
C PHE A 26 -3.04 -1.95 -7.60
N GLY A 27 -2.17 -0.97 -7.44
CA GLY A 27 -0.80 -1.09 -7.88
C GLY A 27 -0.73 -1.30 -9.40
N PRO A 28 0.20 -2.08 -9.91
CA PRO A 28 0.24 -2.47 -11.32
C PRO A 28 -0.80 -3.53 -11.69
N ALA A 29 -1.47 -4.16 -10.72
CA ALA A 29 -2.40 -5.25 -10.93
C ALA A 29 -3.80 -4.76 -11.33
N GLY A 30 -4.32 -5.29 -12.43
CA GLY A 30 -5.65 -4.95 -12.93
C GLY A 30 -5.81 -3.49 -13.39
N ALA A 31 -4.72 -2.81 -13.67
CA ALA A 31 -4.70 -1.44 -14.12
C ALA A 31 -4.91 -1.35 -15.64
N PRO A 32 -5.76 -0.43 -16.14
CA PRO A 32 -5.86 -0.10 -17.56
C PRO A 32 -4.50 0.32 -18.16
N LYS A 33 -4.19 -0.19 -19.37
CA LYS A 33 -2.84 -0.08 -19.95
C LYS A 33 -2.82 0.63 -21.31
N THR A 34 -3.97 0.93 -21.90
CA THR A 34 -4.05 1.50 -23.26
C THR A 34 -4.69 2.88 -23.29
N ILE A 35 -5.77 3.11 -22.55
CA ILE A 35 -6.45 4.42 -22.51
C ILE A 35 -5.57 5.48 -21.82
N PRO A 36 -4.92 5.25 -20.67
CA PRO A 36 -4.09 6.27 -20.05
C PRO A 36 -2.94 6.75 -20.93
N PRO A 37 -2.17 5.90 -21.65
CA PRO A 37 -1.19 6.37 -22.63
C PRO A 37 -1.81 7.17 -23.79
N ALA A 38 -3.02 6.83 -24.24
CA ALA A 38 -3.72 7.59 -25.27
C ALA A 38 -4.13 8.99 -24.77
N ILE A 39 -4.52 9.14 -23.51
CA ILE A 39 -4.76 10.43 -22.87
C ILE A 39 -3.45 11.24 -22.79
N ALA A 40 -2.34 10.60 -22.42
CA ALA A 40 -1.02 11.23 -22.40
C ALA A 40 -0.60 11.72 -23.80
N ALA A 41 -0.86 10.93 -24.84
CA ALA A 41 -0.60 11.31 -26.22
C ALA A 41 -1.48 12.49 -26.68
N LYS A 42 -2.76 12.54 -26.27
CA LYS A 42 -3.65 13.68 -26.47
C LYS A 42 -3.11 14.92 -25.77
N ALA A 43 -2.70 14.80 -24.50
CA ALA A 43 -2.13 15.93 -23.75
C ALA A 43 -0.91 16.54 -24.44
N ARG A 44 0.02 15.72 -24.93
CA ARG A 44 1.20 16.19 -25.68
C ARG A 44 0.80 17.00 -26.92
N LYS A 45 -0.18 16.54 -27.71
CA LYS A 45 -0.69 17.25 -28.89
C LYS A 45 -1.35 18.59 -28.53
N GLU A 46 -2.15 18.63 -27.48
CA GLU A 46 -2.77 19.88 -27.01
C GLU A 46 -1.71 20.88 -26.56
N HIS A 47 -0.69 20.44 -25.81
CA HIS A 47 0.40 21.29 -25.37
C HIS A 47 1.23 21.82 -26.54
N GLU A 48 1.53 21.00 -27.56
CA GLU A 48 2.21 21.41 -28.79
C GLU A 48 1.40 22.46 -29.57
N ALA A 49 0.07 22.38 -29.52
CA ALA A 49 -0.84 23.38 -30.11
C ALA A 49 -1.02 24.63 -29.23
N GLY A 50 -0.38 24.70 -28.06
CA GLY A 50 -0.51 25.81 -27.11
C GLY A 50 -1.78 25.78 -26.26
N HIS A 51 -2.50 24.66 -26.23
CA HIS A 51 -3.69 24.50 -25.43
C HIS A 51 -3.36 23.78 -24.10
N PRO A 52 -3.91 24.24 -22.97
CA PRO A 52 -3.75 23.54 -21.71
C PRO A 52 -4.55 22.23 -21.72
N PHE A 53 -3.93 21.14 -21.28
CA PHE A 53 -4.63 19.87 -21.07
C PHE A 53 -4.07 19.17 -19.83
N LYS A 54 -4.89 19.08 -18.79
CA LYS A 54 -4.63 18.30 -17.57
C LYS A 54 -5.92 17.66 -17.08
N VAL A 55 -5.82 16.53 -16.44
CA VAL A 55 -6.92 15.79 -15.82
C VAL A 55 -6.65 15.57 -14.34
N ASN A 56 -7.68 15.27 -13.57
CA ASN A 56 -7.57 14.87 -12.18
C ASN A 56 -7.76 13.36 -12.08
N ILE A 57 -6.92 12.68 -11.30
CA ILE A 57 -6.89 11.21 -11.24
C ILE A 57 -7.18 10.72 -9.83
N VAL A 58 -8.15 9.82 -9.72
CA VAL A 58 -8.42 9.03 -8.53
C VAL A 58 -8.30 7.54 -8.83
N THR A 59 -7.62 6.79 -7.95
CA THR A 59 -7.37 5.35 -8.13
C THR A 59 -7.52 4.61 -6.80
N GLY A 60 -7.47 3.28 -6.82
CA GLY A 60 -7.40 2.48 -5.59
C GLY A 60 -6.10 2.72 -4.81
N ALA A 61 -4.99 2.76 -5.52
CA ALA A 61 -3.65 3.03 -5.00
C ALA A 61 -2.73 3.49 -6.15
N SER A 62 -1.40 3.26 -6.07
CA SER A 62 -0.48 3.47 -7.19
C SER A 62 -0.93 2.65 -8.40
N ILE A 63 -0.82 3.21 -9.57
CA ILE A 63 -1.10 2.55 -10.84
C ILE A 63 0.20 2.49 -11.65
N GLY A 64 0.37 1.48 -12.50
CA GLY A 64 1.60 1.18 -13.22
C GLY A 64 2.17 2.30 -14.11
N ALA A 65 3.26 1.99 -14.81
CA ALA A 65 3.96 2.95 -15.66
C ALA A 65 3.10 3.48 -16.80
N SER A 66 2.22 2.65 -17.35
CA SER A 66 1.28 3.03 -18.41
C SER A 66 0.28 4.13 -17.99
N CYS A 67 -0.04 4.25 -16.70
CA CYS A 67 -0.93 5.30 -16.21
C CYS A 67 -0.15 6.41 -15.50
N ASP A 68 0.29 6.20 -14.25
CA ASP A 68 0.98 7.23 -13.45
C ASP A 68 2.24 7.75 -14.16
N GLY A 69 3.00 6.86 -14.81
CA GLY A 69 4.23 7.22 -15.52
C GLY A 69 3.98 8.06 -16.77
N GLU A 70 3.15 7.54 -17.70
CA GLU A 70 2.88 8.21 -18.98
C GLU A 70 2.18 9.55 -18.81
N LEU A 71 1.16 9.61 -17.94
CA LEU A 71 0.43 10.85 -17.69
C LEU A 71 1.30 11.92 -17.01
N ALA A 72 2.16 11.51 -16.05
CA ALA A 72 3.10 12.44 -15.41
C ALA A 72 4.18 12.94 -16.37
N ALA A 73 4.70 12.06 -17.24
CA ALA A 73 5.69 12.42 -18.26
C ALA A 73 5.12 13.37 -19.32
N ALA A 74 3.81 13.28 -19.59
CA ALA A 74 3.11 14.18 -20.52
C ALA A 74 2.65 15.48 -19.86
N ASP A 75 2.95 15.73 -18.57
CA ASP A 75 2.40 16.84 -17.77
C ASP A 75 0.87 16.92 -17.82
N ALA A 76 0.21 15.77 -17.90
CA ALA A 76 -1.22 15.62 -18.12
C ALA A 76 -2.03 15.54 -16.82
N ILE A 77 -1.38 15.67 -15.64
CA ILE A 77 -2.06 15.53 -14.33
C ILE A 77 -2.05 16.88 -13.62
N ASP A 78 -3.22 17.31 -13.13
CA ASP A 78 -3.35 18.44 -12.21
C ASP A 78 -3.38 17.98 -10.75
N GLN A 79 -4.26 17.02 -10.42
CA GLN A 79 -4.40 16.45 -9.09
C GLN A 79 -4.40 14.93 -9.14
N ARG A 80 -3.78 14.30 -8.13
CA ARG A 80 -3.65 12.84 -7.99
C ARG A 80 -3.87 12.41 -6.55
N LEU A 81 -4.66 11.36 -6.35
CA LEU A 81 -4.91 10.72 -5.04
C LEU A 81 -5.20 9.22 -5.22
N PRO A 82 -5.09 8.39 -4.16
CA PRO A 82 -4.59 8.70 -2.81
C PRO A 82 -3.10 8.38 -2.64
N PHE A 83 -2.56 7.41 -3.36
CA PHE A 83 -1.24 6.82 -3.14
C PHE A 83 -0.51 6.59 -4.47
N SER A 84 0.77 6.88 -4.53
CA SER A 84 1.59 6.57 -5.69
C SER A 84 3.07 6.35 -5.35
N VAL A 85 3.69 5.39 -6.04
CA VAL A 85 5.13 5.06 -5.92
C VAL A 85 5.89 5.20 -7.23
N ASN A 86 5.23 5.55 -8.34
CA ASN A 86 5.88 5.70 -9.63
C ASN A 86 6.91 6.86 -9.59
N PRO A 87 8.15 6.68 -10.11
CA PRO A 87 9.20 7.69 -10.05
C PRO A 87 8.86 9.00 -10.76
N GLU A 88 8.16 8.96 -11.90
CA GLU A 88 7.85 10.17 -12.68
C GLU A 88 6.82 11.04 -11.96
N ILE A 89 5.74 10.42 -11.45
CA ILE A 89 4.74 11.19 -10.69
C ILE A 89 5.31 11.70 -9.36
N ARG A 90 6.21 10.92 -8.71
CA ARG A 90 6.91 11.37 -7.51
C ARG A 90 7.75 12.61 -7.75
N LYS A 91 8.44 12.71 -8.89
CA LYS A 91 9.15 13.92 -9.29
C LYS A 91 8.17 15.10 -9.45
N ALA A 92 7.01 14.85 -10.06
CA ALA A 92 5.98 15.86 -10.25
C ALA A 92 5.42 16.40 -8.93
N TYR A 93 5.17 15.52 -7.94
CA TYR A 93 4.75 15.93 -6.59
C TYR A 93 5.82 16.78 -5.90
N ASN A 94 7.05 16.28 -5.85
CA ASN A 94 8.15 16.94 -5.16
C ASN A 94 8.59 18.25 -5.81
N SER A 95 8.21 18.50 -7.06
CA SER A 95 8.42 19.78 -7.77
C SER A 95 7.20 20.71 -7.74
N GLY A 96 6.09 20.29 -7.14
CA GLY A 96 4.84 21.07 -7.08
C GLY A 96 4.07 21.14 -8.40
N ARG A 97 4.45 20.38 -9.44
CA ARG A 97 3.74 20.36 -10.73
C ARG A 97 2.39 19.64 -10.65
N VAL A 98 2.24 18.70 -9.75
CA VAL A 98 1.01 17.93 -9.52
C VAL A 98 0.59 18.09 -8.07
N ARG A 99 -0.65 18.46 -7.85
CA ARG A 99 -1.26 18.49 -6.51
C ARG A 99 -1.53 17.07 -6.06
N TYR A 100 -1.03 16.72 -4.90
CA TYR A 100 -1.17 15.39 -4.33
C TYR A 100 -1.99 15.41 -3.04
N THR A 101 -2.95 14.50 -2.94
CA THR A 101 -3.72 14.29 -1.71
C THR A 101 -3.48 12.88 -1.21
N ASP A 102 -2.86 12.76 -0.04
CA ASP A 102 -2.66 11.49 0.65
C ASP A 102 -3.89 11.13 1.48
N LEU A 103 -4.32 9.87 1.42
CA LEU A 103 -5.50 9.37 2.14
C LEU A 103 -5.23 7.96 2.63
N ASN A 104 -5.86 7.57 3.74
CA ASN A 104 -6.02 6.18 4.10
C ASN A 104 -6.81 5.45 3.01
N LEU A 105 -6.41 4.25 2.67
CA LEU A 105 -7.08 3.50 1.59
C LEU A 105 -8.48 3.05 1.98
N SER A 106 -8.73 2.82 3.27
CA SER A 106 -10.08 2.54 3.79
C SER A 106 -11.08 3.66 3.54
N ASP A 107 -10.62 4.93 3.53
CA ASP A 107 -11.49 6.09 3.37
C ASP A 107 -11.77 6.46 1.91
N ASN A 108 -10.87 6.05 1.01
CA ASN A 108 -10.84 6.52 -0.37
C ASN A 108 -12.18 6.31 -1.13
N ALA A 109 -12.74 5.09 -1.08
CA ALA A 109 -14.03 4.79 -1.73
C ALA A 109 -15.18 5.59 -1.10
N THR A 110 -15.20 5.73 0.22
CA THR A 110 -16.21 6.52 0.95
C THR A 110 -16.12 8.00 0.55
N PHE A 111 -14.94 8.59 0.53
CA PHE A 111 -14.75 9.99 0.16
C PHE A 111 -15.16 10.23 -1.30
N LEU A 112 -14.89 9.27 -2.19
CA LEU A 112 -15.32 9.36 -3.58
C LEU A 112 -16.86 9.35 -3.70
N ARG A 113 -17.55 8.42 -3.04
CA ARG A 113 -19.02 8.37 -3.01
C ARG A 113 -19.66 9.61 -2.42
N GLN A 114 -19.00 10.24 -1.43
CA GLN A 114 -19.47 11.49 -0.80
C GLN A 114 -19.12 12.75 -1.61
N GLY A 115 -18.34 12.64 -2.68
CA GLY A 115 -17.89 13.76 -3.48
C GLY A 115 -16.84 14.65 -2.82
N LEU A 116 -16.18 14.17 -1.74
CA LEU A 116 -15.16 14.95 -1.01
C LEU A 116 -13.84 15.05 -1.79
N THR A 117 -13.57 14.09 -2.67
CA THR A 117 -12.37 14.05 -3.51
C THR A 117 -12.62 14.52 -4.95
N GLY A 118 -13.73 15.18 -5.19
CA GLY A 118 -14.18 15.62 -6.50
C GLY A 118 -15.13 14.62 -7.18
N PRO A 119 -15.87 15.05 -8.19
CA PRO A 119 -16.74 14.16 -8.96
C PRO A 119 -15.89 13.26 -9.86
N VAL A 120 -16.31 12.04 -10.12
CA VAL A 120 -15.77 11.22 -11.21
C VAL A 120 -16.56 11.50 -12.48
N ASP A 121 -15.92 12.01 -13.53
CA ASP A 121 -16.55 12.18 -14.84
C ASP A 121 -16.52 10.87 -15.61
N TRP A 122 -15.36 10.24 -15.69
CA TRP A 122 -15.13 9.03 -16.45
C TRP A 122 -14.50 7.93 -15.60
N GLY A 123 -15.00 6.70 -15.71
CA GLY A 123 -14.35 5.50 -15.20
C GLY A 123 -13.55 4.80 -16.29
N ILE A 124 -12.37 4.30 -15.98
CA ILE A 124 -11.56 3.43 -16.84
C ILE A 124 -11.22 2.18 -16.05
N ILE A 125 -11.72 1.02 -16.49
CA ILE A 125 -11.66 -0.24 -15.75
C ILE A 125 -11.07 -1.33 -16.63
N GLU A 126 -10.19 -2.16 -16.09
CA GLU A 126 -9.74 -3.38 -16.76
C GLU A 126 -10.61 -4.58 -16.35
N ALA A 127 -10.97 -5.42 -17.31
CA ALA A 127 -11.75 -6.63 -17.09
C ALA A 127 -11.17 -7.82 -17.84
N CYS A 128 -11.37 -9.04 -17.31
CA CYS A 128 -11.07 -10.28 -18.03
C CYS A 128 -12.28 -10.84 -18.80
N ASP A 129 -13.47 -10.41 -18.43
CA ASP A 129 -14.71 -10.81 -19.13
C ASP A 129 -15.83 -9.79 -18.88
N ILE A 130 -16.79 -9.73 -19.79
CA ILE A 130 -18.00 -8.91 -19.72
C ILE A 130 -19.18 -9.73 -20.22
N GLN A 131 -20.25 -9.82 -19.46
CA GLN A 131 -21.44 -10.59 -19.77
C GLN A 131 -22.69 -9.75 -19.63
N GLU A 132 -23.58 -9.81 -20.60
CA GLU A 132 -24.94 -9.26 -20.49
C GLU A 132 -25.89 -10.33 -19.91
N VAL A 133 -26.48 -10.02 -18.76
CA VAL A 133 -27.40 -10.91 -18.07
C VAL A 133 -28.65 -10.14 -17.68
N ARG A 134 -29.81 -10.53 -18.22
CA ARG A 134 -31.13 -9.89 -17.92
C ARG A 134 -31.13 -8.37 -18.09
N GLY A 135 -30.49 -7.87 -19.16
CA GLY A 135 -30.42 -6.45 -19.47
C GLY A 135 -29.47 -5.64 -18.59
N ARG A 136 -28.64 -6.31 -17.80
CA ARG A 136 -27.55 -5.68 -17.02
C ARG A 136 -26.21 -6.22 -17.52
N VAL A 137 -25.16 -5.43 -17.36
CA VAL A 137 -23.79 -5.83 -17.74
C VAL A 137 -23.00 -6.15 -16.49
N ARG A 138 -22.44 -7.36 -16.46
CA ARG A 138 -21.53 -7.84 -15.43
C ARG A 138 -20.10 -7.74 -15.92
N ILE A 139 -19.28 -7.01 -15.18
CA ILE A 139 -17.86 -6.80 -15.44
C ILE A 139 -17.06 -7.67 -14.48
N PHE A 140 -16.28 -8.60 -15.01
CA PHE A 140 -15.40 -9.47 -14.23
C PHE A 140 -13.98 -8.91 -14.28
N LEU A 141 -13.48 -8.47 -13.14
CA LEU A 141 -12.19 -7.80 -13.01
C LEU A 141 -11.01 -8.78 -13.19
N THR A 142 -9.80 -8.23 -13.25
CA THR A 142 -8.55 -8.98 -13.36
C THR A 142 -7.86 -9.16 -12.00
N ALA A 143 -6.54 -9.03 -11.91
CA ALA A 143 -5.76 -9.36 -10.72
C ALA A 143 -5.84 -8.32 -9.58
N GLY A 144 -6.44 -7.15 -9.79
CA GLY A 144 -6.57 -6.10 -8.78
C GLY A 144 -7.90 -5.37 -8.88
N ILE A 145 -8.54 -5.12 -7.74
CA ILE A 145 -9.85 -4.45 -7.69
C ILE A 145 -9.71 -2.96 -7.34
N GLY A 146 -8.94 -2.63 -6.30
CA GLY A 146 -8.88 -1.28 -5.78
C GLY A 146 -10.27 -0.75 -5.40
N ILE A 147 -10.63 0.41 -5.96
CA ILE A 147 -11.96 1.02 -5.81
C ILE A 147 -12.78 0.97 -7.13
N ALA A 148 -12.48 0.02 -8.01
CA ALA A 148 -13.15 -0.09 -9.31
C ALA A 148 -14.70 -0.16 -9.21
N PRO A 149 -15.32 -0.86 -8.24
CA PRO A 149 -16.79 -0.84 -8.08
C PRO A 149 -17.31 0.58 -7.84
N THR A 150 -16.70 1.30 -6.90
CA THR A 150 -17.09 2.68 -6.58
C THR A 150 -16.89 3.63 -7.77
N ILE A 151 -15.78 3.47 -8.52
CA ILE A 151 -15.55 4.24 -9.76
C ILE A 151 -16.66 3.97 -10.76
N CYS A 152 -16.99 2.69 -11.01
CA CYS A 152 -18.06 2.31 -11.94
C CYS A 152 -19.38 2.96 -11.59
N HIS A 153 -19.78 2.95 -10.32
CA HIS A 153 -21.07 3.49 -9.88
C HIS A 153 -21.09 5.02 -9.71
N SER A 154 -19.91 5.65 -9.54
CA SER A 154 -19.78 7.11 -9.35
C SER A 154 -19.52 7.88 -10.66
N ALA A 155 -19.11 7.23 -11.74
CA ALA A 155 -18.76 7.86 -12.99
C ALA A 155 -19.98 8.50 -13.68
N ARG A 156 -20.05 9.84 -13.69
CA ARG A 156 -21.25 10.59 -14.14
C ARG A 156 -21.49 10.52 -15.64
N LYS A 157 -20.44 10.41 -16.45
CA LYS A 157 -20.52 10.38 -17.93
C LYS A 157 -20.49 8.95 -18.47
N GLY A 158 -19.96 8.01 -17.68
CA GLY A 158 -19.89 6.59 -17.97
C GLY A 158 -18.51 6.00 -17.82
N VAL A 159 -18.40 4.75 -18.22
CA VAL A 159 -17.21 3.91 -18.02
C VAL A 159 -16.68 3.40 -19.36
N PHE A 160 -15.37 3.41 -19.53
CA PHE A 160 -14.66 2.66 -20.56
C PHE A 160 -14.08 1.38 -19.95
N VAL A 161 -14.19 0.28 -20.67
CA VAL A 161 -13.70 -1.01 -20.20
C VAL A 161 -12.60 -1.52 -21.13
N GLU A 162 -11.39 -1.64 -20.61
CA GLU A 162 -10.32 -2.39 -21.28
C GLU A 162 -10.54 -3.88 -21.04
N LEU A 163 -11.06 -4.59 -22.05
CA LEU A 163 -11.21 -6.04 -22.01
C LEU A 163 -9.88 -6.69 -22.36
N ASN A 164 -9.18 -7.11 -21.32
CA ASN A 164 -7.82 -7.64 -21.44
C ASN A 164 -7.82 -9.17 -21.52
N THR A 165 -7.71 -9.70 -22.75
CA THR A 165 -7.71 -11.13 -23.03
C THR A 165 -6.43 -11.87 -22.62
N TRP A 166 -5.42 -11.17 -22.12
CA TRP A 166 -4.23 -11.79 -21.51
C TRP A 166 -4.57 -12.44 -20.17
N HIS A 167 -5.48 -11.83 -19.42
CA HIS A 167 -5.96 -12.40 -18.16
C HIS A 167 -6.94 -13.53 -18.40
N SER A 168 -6.83 -14.56 -17.57
CA SER A 168 -7.68 -15.75 -17.70
C SER A 168 -9.06 -15.52 -17.09
N THR A 169 -10.10 -15.89 -17.81
CA THR A 169 -11.49 -15.96 -17.28
C THR A 169 -11.64 -16.96 -16.12
N LYS A 170 -10.62 -17.80 -15.86
CA LYS A 170 -10.57 -18.66 -14.65
C LYS A 170 -10.55 -17.87 -13.35
N LEU A 171 -10.23 -16.57 -13.39
CA LEU A 171 -10.36 -15.64 -12.24
C LEU A 171 -11.81 -15.45 -11.79
N ILE A 172 -12.79 -15.70 -12.67
CA ILE A 172 -14.20 -15.59 -12.31
C ILE A 172 -14.52 -16.51 -11.12
N GLY A 173 -15.09 -15.91 -10.07
CA GLY A 173 -15.38 -16.58 -8.81
C GLY A 173 -14.28 -16.49 -7.75
N MET A 174 -13.16 -15.82 -8.03
CA MET A 174 -12.13 -15.49 -7.04
C MET A 174 -12.27 -14.07 -6.47
N HIS A 175 -13.20 -13.29 -6.98
CA HIS A 175 -13.52 -11.96 -6.49
C HIS A 175 -14.69 -12.01 -5.51
N ASP A 176 -14.65 -11.12 -4.51
CA ASP A 176 -15.72 -10.88 -3.56
C ASP A 176 -15.94 -9.36 -3.44
N ILE A 177 -16.74 -8.85 -4.38
CA ILE A 177 -17.00 -7.42 -4.52
C ILE A 177 -18.20 -7.05 -3.64
N TYR A 178 -17.93 -6.27 -2.63
CA TYR A 178 -18.91 -5.69 -1.71
C TYR A 178 -18.60 -4.22 -1.53
N GLU A 179 -19.58 -3.35 -1.68
CA GLU A 179 -19.47 -1.92 -1.45
C GLU A 179 -20.09 -1.55 -0.11
N ILE A 180 -19.33 -0.83 0.71
CA ILE A 180 -19.79 -0.39 2.02
C ILE A 180 -20.83 0.73 1.85
N GLU A 181 -21.94 0.63 2.55
CA GLU A 181 -22.98 1.66 2.57
C GLU A 181 -22.48 2.98 3.17
N ALA A 182 -23.24 4.05 2.97
CA ALA A 182 -22.95 5.35 3.57
C ALA A 182 -22.88 5.24 5.11
N PRO A 183 -22.05 6.06 5.79
CA PRO A 183 -21.75 5.89 7.22
C PRO A 183 -22.94 5.68 8.14
N TRP A 184 -24.06 6.35 7.89
CA TRP A 184 -25.27 6.26 8.73
C TRP A 184 -26.14 5.02 8.47
N TYR A 185 -25.83 4.24 7.43
CA TYR A 185 -26.58 3.04 7.02
C TYR A 185 -25.75 1.77 7.06
N ARG A 186 -24.49 1.87 7.55
CA ARG A 186 -23.58 0.73 7.59
C ARG A 186 -24.07 -0.35 8.52
N SER A 187 -24.21 -1.56 7.97
CA SER A 187 -24.40 -2.77 8.77
C SER A 187 -23.06 -3.41 9.11
N PRO A 188 -22.93 -4.15 10.22
CA PRO A 188 -21.72 -4.90 10.54
C PRO A 188 -21.33 -5.86 9.40
N ILE A 189 -20.10 -5.79 8.94
CA ILE A 189 -19.59 -6.66 7.90
C ILE A 189 -19.20 -8.00 8.50
N ARG A 190 -19.87 -9.09 8.10
CA ARG A 190 -19.66 -10.43 8.65
C ARG A 190 -18.49 -11.13 7.96
N ILE A 191 -17.28 -10.70 8.22
CA ILE A 191 -16.05 -11.41 7.87
C ILE A 191 -15.39 -11.84 9.16
N THR A 192 -15.36 -13.14 9.43
CA THR A 192 -14.76 -13.79 10.60
C THR A 192 -13.59 -14.70 10.21
N GLN A 193 -13.39 -14.90 8.90
CA GLN A 193 -12.30 -15.65 8.30
C GLN A 193 -11.89 -14.98 6.99
N PRO A 194 -10.61 -15.04 6.58
CA PRO A 194 -10.12 -14.33 5.39
C PRO A 194 -10.89 -14.61 4.10
N VAL A 195 -11.37 -15.83 3.90
CA VAL A 195 -12.06 -16.23 2.65
C VAL A 195 -13.59 -16.34 2.78
N GLU A 196 -14.18 -15.68 3.75
CA GLU A 196 -15.64 -15.59 3.89
C GLU A 196 -16.22 -14.65 2.82
N ILE A 197 -17.09 -15.16 1.97
CA ILE A 197 -17.67 -14.41 0.84
C ILE A 197 -18.90 -13.65 1.33
N ILE A 198 -18.98 -12.35 1.03
CA ILE A 198 -20.09 -11.46 1.42
C ILE A 198 -20.69 -10.70 0.24
N GLY A 199 -20.03 -10.66 -0.89
CA GLY A 199 -20.38 -9.91 -2.08
C GLY A 199 -20.57 -10.76 -3.31
N MET A 200 -20.34 -10.16 -4.47
CA MET A 200 -20.53 -10.76 -5.78
C MET A 200 -19.19 -10.87 -6.52
N PRO A 201 -19.03 -11.83 -7.45
CA PRO A 201 -17.79 -11.96 -8.22
C PRO A 201 -17.67 -10.97 -9.40
N TYR A 202 -18.53 -9.97 -9.50
CA TYR A 202 -18.61 -9.01 -10.61
C TYR A 202 -19.11 -7.65 -10.14
N ILE A 203 -18.85 -6.62 -10.96
CA ILE A 203 -19.53 -5.31 -10.88
C ILE A 203 -20.73 -5.38 -11.84
N GLU A 204 -21.90 -4.89 -11.44
CA GLU A 204 -23.08 -4.86 -12.29
C GLU A 204 -23.52 -3.42 -12.58
N VAL A 205 -23.58 -3.07 -13.86
CA VAL A 205 -23.99 -1.73 -14.33
C VAL A 205 -25.05 -1.85 -15.44
N SER A 206 -25.72 -0.74 -15.78
CA SER A 206 -26.59 -0.71 -16.96
C SER A 206 -25.77 -0.59 -18.25
N PRO A 207 -26.22 -1.20 -19.37
CA PRO A 207 -25.45 -1.19 -20.64
C PRO A 207 -25.11 0.21 -21.14
N GLU A 208 -26.05 1.15 -21.01
CA GLU A 208 -25.88 2.55 -21.45
C GLU A 208 -24.79 3.31 -20.66
N HIS A 209 -24.41 2.79 -19.49
CA HIS A 209 -23.35 3.37 -18.68
C HIS A 209 -21.95 3.05 -19.22
N ILE A 210 -21.81 1.95 -19.97
CA ILE A 210 -20.55 1.59 -20.63
C ILE A 210 -20.49 2.30 -21.98
N LYS A 211 -19.53 3.20 -22.15
CA LYS A 211 -19.39 4.03 -23.36
C LYS A 211 -18.55 3.37 -24.45
N GLY A 212 -17.71 2.42 -24.08
CA GLY A 212 -16.94 1.64 -25.05
C GLY A 212 -16.15 0.54 -24.42
N ILE A 213 -15.86 -0.48 -25.23
CA ILE A 213 -14.96 -1.59 -24.91
C ILE A 213 -13.71 -1.45 -25.77
N ILE A 214 -12.56 -1.51 -25.13
CA ILE A 214 -11.25 -1.48 -25.77
C ILE A 214 -10.61 -2.86 -25.61
N LEU A 215 -10.41 -3.56 -26.72
CA LEU A 215 -9.76 -4.86 -26.68
C LEU A 215 -8.25 -4.69 -26.47
N THR A 216 -7.69 -5.43 -25.52
CA THR A 216 -6.26 -5.43 -25.25
C THR A 216 -5.76 -6.84 -24.92
N HIS A 217 -4.46 -7.05 -25.01
CA HIS A 217 -3.79 -8.31 -24.67
C HIS A 217 -2.40 -8.01 -24.08
N GLN A 218 -2.37 -7.54 -22.85
CA GLN A 218 -1.13 -7.12 -22.19
C GLN A 218 -1.06 -7.67 -20.75
N PRO A 219 0.13 -8.13 -20.29
CA PRO A 219 0.31 -8.52 -18.91
C PRO A 219 0.26 -7.31 -17.98
N ASP A 220 0.08 -7.57 -16.68
CA ASP A 220 0.29 -6.56 -15.65
C ASP A 220 1.74 -6.11 -15.60
N GLU A 221 1.96 -4.86 -15.21
CA GLU A 221 3.29 -4.22 -15.14
C GLU A 221 4.06 -4.56 -13.84
N ALA A 222 3.59 -5.55 -13.09
CA ALA A 222 4.28 -6.02 -11.90
C ALA A 222 5.61 -6.69 -12.26
N ARG A 223 6.64 -6.37 -11.50
CA ARG A 223 7.97 -6.97 -11.65
C ARG A 223 8.19 -8.03 -10.60
N SER A 224 9.03 -9.01 -10.91
CA SER A 224 9.52 -9.97 -9.91
C SER A 224 10.19 -9.24 -8.76
N MET A 225 10.03 -9.78 -7.57
CA MET A 225 10.62 -9.22 -6.36
C MET A 225 12.15 -9.29 -6.39
N THR A 226 12.79 -8.29 -5.79
CA THR A 226 14.23 -8.34 -5.54
C THR A 226 14.52 -9.45 -4.52
N PRO A 227 15.57 -10.25 -4.72
CA PRO A 227 16.00 -11.25 -3.74
C PRO A 227 16.20 -10.64 -2.35
N SER A 228 16.06 -11.47 -1.32
CA SER A 228 16.36 -11.05 0.05
C SER A 228 17.85 -10.74 0.21
N THR A 229 18.16 -10.01 1.27
CA THR A 229 19.53 -9.68 1.68
C THR A 229 19.75 -10.20 3.10
N GLU A 230 21.02 -10.31 3.52
CA GLU A 230 21.36 -10.69 4.90
C GLU A 230 20.59 -9.84 5.95
N THR A 231 20.49 -8.52 5.72
CA THR A 231 19.73 -7.61 6.57
C THR A 231 18.25 -8.02 6.65
N THR A 232 17.61 -8.27 5.51
CA THR A 232 16.18 -8.65 5.49
C THR A 232 15.94 -10.03 6.05
N ASP A 233 16.90 -10.96 5.90
CA ASP A 233 16.82 -12.31 6.45
C ASP A 233 16.94 -12.28 7.98
N CYS A 234 17.85 -11.46 8.54
CA CYS A 234 17.95 -11.24 9.99
C CYS A 234 16.65 -10.63 10.56
N ILE A 235 16.09 -9.62 9.88
CA ILE A 235 14.79 -9.02 10.27
C ILE A 235 13.70 -10.09 10.26
N GLY A 236 13.66 -10.94 9.24
CA GLY A 236 12.72 -12.04 9.11
C GLY A 236 12.82 -13.03 10.27
N GLN A 237 14.03 -13.41 10.64
CA GLN A 237 14.28 -14.33 11.77
C GLN A 237 13.85 -13.70 13.09
N HIS A 238 14.25 -12.45 13.37
CA HIS A 238 13.84 -11.74 14.59
C HIS A 238 12.32 -11.62 14.70
N MET A 239 11.64 -11.39 13.58
CA MET A 239 10.17 -11.33 13.56
C MET A 239 9.55 -12.71 13.86
N ALA A 240 10.11 -13.80 13.30
CA ALA A 240 9.64 -15.16 13.57
C ALA A 240 9.80 -15.51 15.06
N ASP A 241 10.97 -15.27 15.63
CA ASP A 241 11.25 -15.50 17.05
C ASP A 241 10.31 -14.68 17.95
N PHE A 242 10.05 -13.42 17.58
CA PHE A 242 9.14 -12.56 18.33
C PHE A 242 7.69 -13.06 18.29
N LEU A 243 7.21 -13.54 17.15
CA LEU A 243 5.87 -14.12 17.04
C LEU A 243 5.76 -15.43 17.83
N VAL A 244 6.79 -16.29 17.78
CA VAL A 244 6.84 -17.53 18.55
C VAL A 244 6.79 -17.23 20.06
N ASP A 245 7.61 -16.30 20.55
CA ASP A 245 7.59 -15.90 21.97
C ASP A 245 6.19 -15.38 22.38
N ASN A 246 5.56 -14.55 21.56
CA ASN A 246 4.21 -14.04 21.83
C ASN A 246 3.15 -15.15 21.83
N MET A 247 3.27 -16.16 20.99
CA MET A 247 2.38 -17.32 20.99
C MET A 247 2.61 -18.19 22.22
N GLN A 248 3.85 -18.44 22.62
CA GLN A 248 4.19 -19.21 23.81
C GLN A 248 3.69 -18.55 25.10
N ARG A 249 3.72 -17.22 25.16
CA ARG A 249 3.17 -16.42 26.28
C ARG A 249 1.64 -16.29 26.23
N GLY A 250 0.99 -16.75 25.17
CA GLY A 250 -0.46 -16.65 25.01
C GLY A 250 -0.98 -15.27 24.61
N TYR A 251 -0.11 -14.36 24.18
CA TYR A 251 -0.52 -13.04 23.66
C TYR A 251 -1.07 -13.11 22.24
N ILE A 252 -0.67 -14.13 21.48
CA ILE A 252 -1.19 -14.44 20.14
C ILE A 252 -1.78 -15.85 20.17
N ASN A 253 -2.99 -15.98 19.61
CA ASN A 253 -3.62 -17.28 19.47
C ASN A 253 -3.01 -18.05 18.28
N SER A 254 -2.17 -19.04 18.59
CA SER A 254 -1.50 -19.87 17.58
C SER A 254 -2.46 -20.61 16.63
N LYS A 255 -3.69 -20.89 17.06
CA LYS A 255 -4.72 -21.56 16.22
C LYS A 255 -5.43 -20.62 15.27
N LYS A 256 -5.24 -19.29 15.40
CA LYS A 256 -5.89 -18.25 14.59
C LYS A 256 -4.90 -17.18 14.18
N LEU A 257 -3.69 -17.56 13.85
CA LEU A 257 -2.69 -16.59 13.37
C LEU A 257 -3.12 -16.06 11.99
N ILE A 258 -3.30 -14.74 11.89
CA ILE A 258 -3.61 -14.04 10.66
C ILE A 258 -2.59 -12.91 10.50
N LEU A 259 -1.88 -12.91 9.38
CA LEU A 259 -0.85 -11.94 9.09
C LEU A 259 -1.30 -10.97 7.99
N GLN A 260 -0.94 -9.70 8.15
CA GLN A 260 -0.86 -8.76 7.05
C GLN A 260 0.60 -8.51 6.75
N SER A 261 0.94 -8.40 5.49
CA SER A 261 2.30 -8.09 5.06
C SER A 261 2.28 -6.88 4.13
N GLY A 262 3.22 -5.96 4.37
CA GLY A 262 3.47 -4.84 3.47
C GLY A 262 4.04 -5.30 2.12
N VAL A 263 4.39 -4.33 1.27
CA VAL A 263 5.02 -4.56 -0.04
C VAL A 263 6.54 -4.47 0.06
N GLY A 264 7.21 -5.30 -0.73
CA GLY A 264 8.67 -5.22 -0.91
C GLY A 264 9.42 -6.49 -0.51
N SER A 265 10.72 -6.49 -0.80
CA SER A 265 11.61 -7.63 -0.52
C SER A 265 11.70 -7.96 0.98
N GLY A 266 11.69 -6.95 1.83
CA GLY A 266 11.71 -7.14 3.29
C GLY A 266 10.46 -7.86 3.81
N ALA A 267 9.29 -7.47 3.33
CA ALA A 267 8.03 -8.13 3.70
C ALA A 267 7.99 -9.60 3.24
N ASN A 268 8.45 -9.88 2.01
CA ASN A 268 8.57 -11.25 1.50
C ASN A 268 9.60 -12.07 2.29
N ALA A 269 10.74 -11.49 2.68
CA ALA A 269 11.74 -12.18 3.50
C ALA A 269 11.17 -12.58 4.87
N VAL A 270 10.41 -11.69 5.51
CA VAL A 270 9.73 -12.00 6.78
C VAL A 270 8.75 -13.15 6.60
N LEU A 271 7.89 -13.12 5.57
CA LEU A 271 6.94 -14.21 5.30
C LEU A 271 7.66 -15.53 4.97
N GLY A 272 8.77 -15.46 4.22
CA GLY A 272 9.62 -16.61 3.93
C GLY A 272 10.20 -17.24 5.20
N ALA A 273 10.74 -16.44 6.11
CA ALA A 273 11.27 -16.90 7.39
C ALA A 273 10.15 -17.55 8.26
N LEU A 274 8.97 -16.91 8.32
CA LEU A 274 7.81 -17.47 9.03
C LEU A 274 7.33 -18.80 8.45
N GLY A 275 7.32 -18.90 7.11
CA GLY A 275 6.96 -20.14 6.41
C GLY A 275 7.94 -21.29 6.67
N GLN A 276 9.22 -21.02 6.89
CA GLN A 276 10.26 -22.00 7.18
C GLN A 276 10.37 -22.36 8.67
N CYS A 277 9.91 -21.49 9.56
CA CYS A 277 9.97 -21.72 11.00
C CYS A 277 8.95 -22.79 11.42
N SER A 278 9.44 -23.93 11.92
CA SER A 278 8.59 -25.05 12.35
C SER A 278 7.75 -24.75 13.59
N GLU A 279 8.17 -23.76 14.40
CA GLU A 279 7.44 -23.33 15.61
C GLU A 279 6.27 -22.42 15.30
N VAL A 280 6.27 -21.78 14.11
CA VAL A 280 5.13 -21.01 13.61
C VAL A 280 4.11 -21.99 13.01
N PRO A 281 2.85 -22.02 13.49
CA PRO A 281 1.82 -22.89 12.92
C PRO A 281 1.45 -22.46 11.51
N ASP A 282 0.68 -23.28 10.80
CA ASP A 282 0.03 -22.86 9.56
C ASP A 282 -0.88 -21.66 9.85
N PHE A 283 -0.83 -20.65 8.98
CA PHE A 283 -1.44 -19.37 9.23
C PHE A 283 -2.30 -18.88 8.06
N ASN A 284 -3.02 -17.81 8.29
CA ASN A 284 -3.83 -17.16 7.27
C ASN A 284 -3.26 -15.78 6.93
N ILE A 285 -3.62 -15.26 5.76
CA ILE A 285 -3.25 -13.92 5.33
C ILE A 285 -4.51 -13.09 5.07
N TYR A 286 -4.53 -11.87 5.61
CA TYR A 286 -5.48 -10.84 5.26
C TYR A 286 -4.71 -9.55 5.03
N THR A 287 -4.59 -9.13 3.77
CA THR A 287 -3.65 -8.08 3.39
C THR A 287 -4.21 -7.21 2.25
N GLU A 288 -3.64 -6.03 2.10
CA GLU A 288 -3.92 -5.12 0.99
C GLU A 288 -3.38 -5.66 -0.33
N VAL A 289 -2.14 -6.10 -0.35
CA VAL A 289 -1.43 -6.59 -1.53
C VAL A 289 -0.83 -7.95 -1.25
N LEU A 290 -1.02 -8.89 -2.18
CA LEU A 290 -0.42 -10.21 -2.11
C LEU A 290 0.63 -10.34 -3.19
N GLN A 291 1.84 -10.72 -2.77
CA GLN A 291 3.02 -10.90 -3.61
C GLN A 291 3.33 -12.39 -3.86
N GLU A 292 4.51 -12.72 -4.33
CA GLU A 292 4.87 -14.06 -4.79
C GLU A 292 5.03 -15.06 -3.65
N GLU A 293 5.65 -14.66 -2.54
CA GLU A 293 5.94 -15.56 -1.41
C GLU A 293 4.68 -16.15 -0.77
N PRO A 294 3.62 -15.38 -0.46
CA PRO A 294 2.36 -15.95 -0.01
C PRO A 294 1.76 -17.02 -0.94
N LEU A 295 1.88 -16.86 -2.25
CA LEU A 295 1.36 -17.86 -3.21
C LEU A 295 2.13 -19.16 -3.13
N ARG A 296 3.46 -19.10 -2.98
CA ARG A 296 4.31 -20.28 -2.75
C ARG A 296 3.88 -20.99 -1.46
N LEU A 297 3.70 -20.23 -0.38
CA LEU A 297 3.29 -20.77 0.91
C LEU A 297 1.88 -21.37 0.90
N ILE A 298 0.95 -20.86 0.06
CA ILE A 298 -0.35 -21.48 -0.18
C ILE A 298 -0.19 -22.87 -0.82
N GLN A 299 0.67 -22.99 -1.85
CA GLN A 299 0.93 -24.28 -2.51
C GLN A 299 1.59 -25.27 -1.59
N GLU A 300 2.47 -24.85 -0.70
CA GLU A 300 3.13 -25.69 0.31
C GLU A 300 2.23 -26.05 1.49
N GLY A 301 1.05 -25.43 1.60
CA GLY A 301 0.10 -25.67 2.69
C GLY A 301 0.38 -24.89 3.98
N ARG A 302 1.44 -24.07 4.02
CA ARG A 302 1.78 -23.23 5.18
C ARG A 302 0.82 -22.05 5.33
N VAL A 303 0.30 -21.51 4.23
CA VAL A 303 -0.80 -20.53 4.24
C VAL A 303 -2.09 -21.28 3.94
N VAL A 304 -2.99 -21.31 4.91
CA VAL A 304 -4.28 -22.01 4.82
C VAL A 304 -5.22 -21.27 3.87
N SER A 305 -5.33 -19.95 4.04
CA SER A 305 -6.14 -19.08 3.18
C SER A 305 -5.62 -17.66 3.16
N ALA A 306 -5.94 -16.93 2.09
CA ALA A 306 -5.54 -15.54 1.89
C ALA A 306 -6.66 -14.69 1.32
N SER A 307 -6.77 -13.45 1.80
CA SER A 307 -7.62 -12.40 1.24
C SER A 307 -6.79 -11.16 0.95
N THR A 308 -7.00 -10.55 -0.23
CA THR A 308 -6.19 -9.42 -0.69
C THR A 308 -7.00 -8.44 -1.54
N GLY A 309 -6.50 -7.21 -1.71
CA GLY A 309 -7.02 -6.23 -2.67
C GLY A 309 -6.45 -6.41 -4.08
N ALA A 310 -5.26 -6.99 -4.18
CA ALA A 310 -4.57 -7.20 -5.46
C ALA A 310 -3.50 -8.29 -5.39
N LEU A 311 -3.29 -8.94 -6.52
CA LEU A 311 -2.19 -9.87 -6.79
C LEU A 311 -1.07 -9.13 -7.53
N THR A 312 -0.15 -8.52 -6.79
CA THR A 312 1.00 -7.82 -7.37
C THR A 312 2.16 -8.78 -7.55
N ILE A 313 2.07 -9.60 -8.57
CA ILE A 313 3.00 -10.67 -8.91
C ILE A 313 3.44 -10.57 -10.36
N SER A 314 4.62 -11.12 -10.68
CA SER A 314 5.14 -11.10 -12.05
C SER A 314 4.21 -11.86 -13.01
N SER A 315 4.31 -11.51 -14.31
CA SER A 315 3.54 -12.16 -15.37
C SER A 315 3.74 -13.68 -15.40
N GLU A 316 4.93 -14.16 -15.04
CA GLU A 316 5.23 -15.59 -14.98
C GLU A 316 4.45 -16.26 -13.84
N HIS A 317 4.48 -15.68 -12.63
CA HIS A 317 3.75 -16.18 -11.48
C HIS A 317 2.24 -16.13 -11.71
N LEU A 318 1.75 -15.09 -12.38
CA LEU A 318 0.33 -14.97 -12.71
C LEU A 318 -0.11 -16.04 -13.71
N LYS A 319 0.70 -16.37 -14.74
CA LYS A 319 0.45 -17.51 -15.64
C LYS A 319 0.44 -18.84 -14.89
N ASN A 320 1.37 -19.03 -13.95
CA ASN A 320 1.42 -20.24 -13.12
C ASN A 320 0.16 -20.34 -12.25
N LEU A 321 -0.28 -19.24 -11.64
CA LEU A 321 -1.55 -19.20 -10.88
C LEU A 321 -2.73 -19.59 -11.78
N TYR A 322 -2.85 -19.06 -12.99
CA TYR A 322 -3.92 -19.42 -13.93
C TYR A 322 -3.90 -20.89 -14.35
N LYS A 323 -2.71 -21.47 -14.50
CA LYS A 323 -2.55 -22.89 -14.80
C LYS A 323 -3.04 -23.76 -13.66
N ASN A 324 -2.73 -23.38 -12.42
CA ASN A 324 -3.02 -24.13 -11.20
C ASN A 324 -4.16 -23.51 -10.37
N ILE A 325 -5.10 -22.82 -11.01
CA ILE A 325 -6.11 -22.01 -10.34
C ILE A 325 -6.95 -22.78 -9.30
N ASN A 326 -7.12 -24.09 -9.51
CA ASN A 326 -7.90 -24.93 -8.59
C ASN A 326 -7.22 -25.10 -7.23
N ASP A 327 -5.91 -24.94 -7.13
CA ASP A 327 -5.18 -25.00 -5.85
C ASP A 327 -5.47 -23.78 -4.97
N TYR A 328 -5.96 -22.71 -5.60
CA TYR A 328 -6.25 -21.43 -4.95
C TYR A 328 -7.75 -21.20 -4.71
N ARG A 329 -8.64 -21.92 -5.44
CA ARG A 329 -10.10 -21.77 -5.28
C ARG A 329 -10.53 -22.12 -3.85
N GLY A 330 -11.32 -21.24 -3.21
CA GLY A 330 -11.74 -21.37 -1.82
C GLY A 330 -10.64 -21.06 -0.79
N ARG A 331 -9.40 -20.79 -1.25
CA ARG A 331 -8.27 -20.43 -0.39
C ARG A 331 -7.75 -19.02 -0.65
N LEU A 332 -8.11 -18.41 -1.77
CA LEU A 332 -7.69 -17.05 -2.16
C LEU A 332 -8.90 -16.25 -2.63
N LEU A 333 -9.11 -15.06 -2.05
CA LEU A 333 -10.12 -14.08 -2.47
C LEU A 333 -9.49 -12.73 -2.74
N ILE A 334 -10.00 -12.04 -3.77
CA ILE A 334 -9.63 -10.67 -4.14
C ILE A 334 -10.82 -9.75 -3.83
N ARG A 335 -10.59 -8.68 -3.06
CA ARG A 335 -11.63 -7.79 -2.53
C ARG A 335 -11.39 -6.32 -2.90
N PRO A 336 -12.42 -5.46 -2.89
CA PRO A 336 -12.22 -4.00 -2.93
C PRO A 336 -11.34 -3.53 -1.77
N SER A 337 -10.57 -2.45 -2.00
CA SER A 337 -9.66 -1.92 -0.97
C SER A 337 -10.39 -1.45 0.29
N GLU A 338 -11.62 -0.97 0.18
CA GLU A 338 -12.44 -0.60 1.34
C GLU A 338 -12.84 -1.79 2.22
N ILE A 339 -12.71 -3.03 1.72
CA ILE A 339 -12.91 -4.26 2.49
C ILE A 339 -11.58 -4.81 2.98
N SER A 340 -10.56 -4.92 2.11
CA SER A 340 -9.24 -5.40 2.52
C SER A 340 -8.59 -4.50 3.59
N ASN A 341 -8.90 -3.21 3.58
CA ASN A 341 -8.38 -2.21 4.51
C ASN A 341 -9.41 -1.77 5.58
N CYS A 342 -10.55 -2.48 5.69
CA CYS A 342 -11.61 -2.10 6.62
C CYS A 342 -11.17 -2.21 8.09
N PRO A 343 -11.15 -1.11 8.87
CA PRO A 343 -10.73 -1.11 10.26
C PRO A 343 -11.47 -2.13 11.13
N GLU A 344 -12.79 -2.24 10.96
CA GLU A 344 -13.65 -3.16 11.69
C GLU A 344 -13.25 -4.63 11.46
N ILE A 345 -12.92 -4.99 10.22
CA ILE A 345 -12.53 -6.34 9.85
C ILE A 345 -11.14 -6.66 10.39
N ILE A 346 -10.20 -5.73 10.23
CA ILE A 346 -8.81 -5.86 10.72
C ILE A 346 -8.82 -6.14 12.22
N ALA A 347 -9.55 -5.34 12.98
CA ALA A 347 -9.68 -5.50 14.44
C ALA A 347 -10.34 -6.83 14.82
N ARG A 348 -11.44 -7.21 14.15
CA ARG A 348 -12.18 -8.45 14.43
C ARG A 348 -11.36 -9.70 14.15
N LEU A 349 -10.58 -9.70 13.06
CA LEU A 349 -9.73 -10.82 12.69
C LEU A 349 -8.53 -11.00 13.62
N GLY A 350 -8.15 -9.98 14.39
CA GLY A 350 -6.99 -10.02 15.27
C GLY A 350 -5.69 -10.14 14.49
N ILE A 351 -5.50 -9.29 13.50
CA ILE A 351 -4.36 -9.33 12.57
C ILE A 351 -3.06 -8.93 13.27
N CYS A 352 -1.97 -9.64 12.97
CA CYS A 352 -0.61 -9.18 13.21
C CYS A 352 -0.12 -8.47 11.94
N SER A 353 0.12 -7.17 12.01
CA SER A 353 0.51 -6.37 10.85
C SER A 353 2.03 -6.17 10.78
N LEU A 354 2.56 -6.28 9.56
CA LEU A 354 3.98 -6.15 9.22
C LEU A 354 4.13 -4.99 8.24
N ASN A 355 4.47 -3.80 8.74
CA ASN A 355 4.65 -2.60 7.94
C ASN A 355 6.14 -2.22 7.85
N THR A 356 6.48 -1.32 6.94
CA THR A 356 7.86 -0.86 6.74
C THR A 356 7.99 0.62 7.11
N ALA A 357 9.04 0.97 7.85
CA ALA A 357 9.37 2.34 8.22
C ALA A 357 10.53 2.90 7.36
N ILE A 358 10.53 4.21 7.14
CA ILE A 358 11.69 4.97 6.66
C ILE A 358 12.56 5.36 7.84
N GLU A 359 11.94 5.89 8.90
CA GLU A 359 12.59 6.22 10.16
C GLU A 359 11.64 6.04 11.35
N VAL A 360 12.21 5.79 12.52
CA VAL A 360 11.50 5.65 13.80
C VAL A 360 12.23 6.49 14.84
N ASP A 361 11.50 7.29 15.62
CA ASP A 361 12.16 8.00 16.71
C ASP A 361 12.27 7.17 17.99
N ILE A 362 13.07 7.67 18.92
CA ILE A 362 13.37 6.96 20.18
C ILE A 362 12.13 6.72 21.06
N TYR A 363 10.98 7.29 20.74
CA TYR A 363 9.74 7.08 21.50
C TYR A 363 8.74 6.22 20.77
N GLY A 364 8.99 5.89 19.48
CA GLY A 364 8.17 4.97 18.70
C GLY A 364 7.22 5.64 17.70
N HIS A 365 7.37 6.93 17.43
CA HIS A 365 6.73 7.52 16.25
C HIS A 365 7.39 6.99 14.99
N VAL A 366 6.61 6.78 13.93
CA VAL A 366 7.07 6.22 12.66
C VAL A 366 6.77 7.16 11.51
N ASN A 367 7.77 7.39 10.68
CA ASN A 367 7.68 7.98 9.37
C ASN A 367 7.84 6.89 8.31
N SER A 368 6.81 6.70 7.49
CA SER A 368 6.79 5.73 6.40
C SER A 368 6.67 6.39 5.02
N THR A 369 6.60 7.73 4.94
CA THR A 369 6.25 8.44 3.71
C THR A 369 7.27 9.47 3.23
N LYS A 370 7.97 10.15 4.12
CA LYS A 370 8.80 11.31 3.78
C LYS A 370 10.29 11.07 4.04
N ILE A 371 11.14 11.44 3.09
CA ILE A 371 12.58 11.46 3.27
C ILE A 371 12.98 12.84 3.77
N LEU A 372 13.71 12.89 4.90
CA LEU A 372 14.17 14.13 5.55
C LEU A 372 13.02 15.15 5.72
N GLY A 373 11.85 14.67 6.08
CA GLY A 373 10.66 15.44 6.42
C GLY A 373 9.92 16.12 5.28
N THR A 374 10.51 16.24 4.11
CA THR A 374 9.97 17.09 3.04
C THR A 374 9.73 16.38 1.71
N LYS A 375 10.59 15.43 1.35
CA LYS A 375 10.49 14.73 0.07
C LYS A 375 9.59 13.52 0.19
N MET A 376 8.47 13.56 -0.50
CA MET A 376 7.59 12.40 -0.59
C MET A 376 8.31 11.23 -1.27
N MET A 377 8.33 10.07 -0.60
CA MET A 377 8.78 8.79 -1.14
C MET A 377 7.59 8.00 -1.68
N ASN A 378 6.54 7.94 -0.91
CA ASN A 378 5.24 7.32 -1.21
C ASN A 378 4.17 7.94 -0.31
N GLY A 379 2.90 7.60 -0.51
CA GLY A 379 1.83 7.96 0.41
C GLY A 379 1.74 7.00 1.60
N VAL A 380 0.83 7.27 2.52
CA VAL A 380 0.59 6.43 3.70
C VAL A 380 0.06 5.03 3.32
N GLY A 381 -0.67 4.94 2.21
CA GLY A 381 -1.26 3.69 1.74
C GLY A 381 -2.22 3.09 2.77
N GLY A 382 -2.16 1.78 2.94
CA GLY A 382 -2.92 1.04 3.94
C GLY A 382 -2.18 0.86 5.27
N SER A 383 -0.97 1.41 5.43
CA SER A 383 -0.18 1.17 6.65
C SER A 383 -0.89 1.68 7.90
N ALA A 384 -1.57 2.84 7.84
CA ALA A 384 -2.33 3.36 8.95
C ALA A 384 -3.59 2.52 9.23
N ASP A 385 -4.29 2.03 8.19
CA ASP A 385 -5.46 1.17 8.34
C ASP A 385 -5.13 -0.07 9.18
N PHE A 386 -4.00 -0.73 8.86
CA PHE A 386 -3.56 -1.90 9.60
C PHE A 386 -2.93 -1.55 10.95
N THR A 387 -2.03 -0.57 11.02
CA THR A 387 -1.34 -0.19 12.26
C THR A 387 -2.32 0.19 13.37
N CYS A 388 -3.33 1.03 13.05
CA CYS A 388 -4.28 1.51 14.05
C CYS A 388 -5.28 0.44 14.53
N ASN A 389 -5.44 -0.67 13.80
CA ASN A 389 -6.51 -1.65 14.05
C ASN A 389 -6.00 -3.08 14.26
N ALA A 390 -4.72 -3.35 14.02
CA ALA A 390 -4.14 -4.67 14.26
C ALA A 390 -4.11 -5.03 15.75
N MET A 391 -4.14 -6.33 16.03
CA MET A 391 -3.91 -6.86 17.38
C MET A 391 -2.45 -6.70 17.81
N LEU A 392 -1.54 -6.81 16.83
CA LEU A 392 -0.11 -6.56 16.99
C LEU A 392 0.37 -5.76 15.78
N ALA A 393 0.75 -4.50 15.99
CA ALA A 393 1.24 -3.61 14.96
C ALA A 393 2.77 -3.51 14.99
N THR A 394 3.44 -4.05 13.97
CA THR A 394 4.89 -4.06 13.88
C THR A 394 5.41 -3.27 12.69
N PHE A 395 6.57 -2.64 12.88
CA PHE A 395 7.31 -1.98 11.82
C PHE A 395 8.69 -2.61 11.66
N THR A 396 9.09 -2.83 10.42
CA THR A 396 10.43 -3.32 10.07
C THR A 396 11.19 -2.24 9.31
N CYS A 397 12.48 -2.11 9.57
CA CYS A 397 13.38 -1.30 8.76
C CYS A 397 14.82 -1.79 8.90
N GLY A 398 15.64 -1.64 7.86
CA GLY A 398 17.08 -1.70 8.04
C GLY A 398 17.52 -0.58 8.99
N SER A 399 18.44 -0.84 9.89
CA SER A 399 18.89 0.14 10.88
C SER A 399 19.55 1.37 10.27
N THR A 400 20.02 1.25 9.02
CA THR A 400 20.66 2.34 8.26
C THR A 400 20.23 2.36 6.79
N ALA A 401 20.47 3.50 6.15
CA ALA A 401 20.36 3.71 4.72
C ALA A 401 21.59 4.43 4.15
N LYS A 402 21.74 4.47 2.81
CA LYS A 402 22.82 5.19 2.13
C LYS A 402 24.21 4.80 2.62
N ASP A 403 24.52 3.52 2.60
CA ASP A 403 25.80 2.96 3.01
C ASP A 403 26.18 3.33 4.46
N GLY A 404 25.22 3.23 5.38
CA GLY A 404 25.42 3.53 6.79
C GLY A 404 25.40 5.02 7.16
N LYS A 405 25.19 5.92 6.23
CA LYS A 405 25.24 7.38 6.46
C LYS A 405 23.98 7.98 7.07
N ILE A 406 22.88 7.25 7.03
CA ILE A 406 21.60 7.66 7.60
C ILE A 406 21.17 6.58 8.59
N SER A 407 20.88 6.97 9.83
CA SER A 407 20.24 6.11 10.81
C SER A 407 18.73 6.07 10.59
N SER A 408 18.13 4.89 10.66
CA SER A 408 16.66 4.75 10.67
C SER A 408 16.07 4.98 12.07
N ILE A 409 16.88 4.87 13.11
CA ILE A 409 16.48 5.27 14.47
C ILE A 409 17.03 6.66 14.76
N VAL A 410 16.17 7.61 15.09
CA VAL A 410 16.48 9.03 15.22
C VAL A 410 15.93 9.62 16.51
N PRO A 411 16.42 10.79 16.98
CA PRO A 411 15.86 11.46 18.17
C PRO A 411 14.38 11.82 18.03
N PHE A 412 13.99 12.36 16.86
CA PHE A 412 12.62 12.73 16.52
C PHE A 412 12.39 12.52 15.03
N CYS A 413 11.25 11.89 14.67
CA CYS A 413 10.88 11.70 13.27
C CYS A 413 10.68 13.04 12.56
N SER A 414 11.25 13.18 11.36
CA SER A 414 11.10 14.38 10.54
C SER A 414 9.71 14.56 9.95
N HIS A 415 8.91 13.50 9.97
CA HIS A 415 7.48 13.43 9.67
C HIS A 415 6.87 12.29 10.47
N VAL A 416 5.63 12.42 10.93
CA VAL A 416 4.95 11.37 11.70
C VAL A 416 3.72 10.90 10.95
N ASP A 417 3.77 9.66 10.46
CA ASP A 417 2.62 8.98 9.88
C ASP A 417 1.89 8.13 10.93
N HIS A 418 2.64 7.54 11.88
CA HIS A 418 2.11 6.71 12.96
C HIS A 418 2.64 7.17 14.29
N THR A 419 1.72 7.45 15.22
CA THR A 419 2.10 7.86 16.57
C THR A 419 2.53 6.66 17.41
N GLU A 420 3.31 6.91 18.44
CA GLU A 420 3.78 5.91 19.41
C GLU A 420 2.68 5.07 20.08
N HIS A 421 1.42 5.52 19.98
CA HIS A 421 0.27 4.87 20.60
C HIS A 421 -0.21 3.65 19.81
N TYR A 422 0.15 3.57 18.52
CA TYR A 422 -0.28 2.51 17.61
C TYR A 422 0.86 1.57 17.19
N VAL A 423 2.10 1.85 17.64
CA VAL A 423 3.28 1.06 17.29
C VAL A 423 3.61 0.13 18.45
N ASP A 424 3.38 -1.17 18.26
CA ASP A 424 3.62 -2.18 19.29
C ASP A 424 5.07 -2.66 19.32
N ALA A 425 5.68 -2.84 18.15
CA ALA A 425 7.08 -3.26 18.07
C ALA A 425 7.78 -2.73 16.81
N VAL A 426 9.08 -2.57 16.92
CA VAL A 426 9.98 -2.23 15.81
C VAL A 426 11.05 -3.30 15.70
N VAL A 427 11.35 -3.74 14.47
CA VAL A 427 12.31 -4.80 14.17
C VAL A 427 13.37 -4.29 13.21
N THR A 428 14.62 -4.46 13.58
CA THR A 428 15.78 -4.24 12.71
C THR A 428 16.63 -5.51 12.63
N GLU A 429 17.69 -5.52 11.85
CA GLU A 429 18.66 -6.62 11.82
C GLU A 429 19.40 -6.83 13.15
N TYR A 430 19.26 -5.90 14.10
CA TYR A 430 19.86 -5.98 15.44
C TYR A 430 18.91 -6.45 16.54
N GLY A 431 17.65 -6.74 16.22
CA GLY A 431 16.69 -7.28 17.17
C GLY A 431 15.32 -6.63 17.12
N VAL A 432 14.55 -6.83 18.19
CA VAL A 432 13.18 -6.36 18.36
C VAL A 432 13.10 -5.42 19.57
N ALA A 433 12.50 -4.24 19.34
CA ALA A 433 12.04 -3.36 20.41
C ALA A 433 10.52 -3.55 20.59
N ASP A 434 10.12 -4.33 21.58
CA ASP A 434 8.72 -4.43 22.03
C ASP A 434 8.39 -3.19 22.87
N LEU A 435 7.47 -2.38 22.41
CA LEU A 435 7.12 -1.08 23.02
C LEU A 435 5.88 -1.15 23.91
N ARG A 436 5.18 -2.28 23.92
CA ARG A 436 3.93 -2.47 24.65
C ARG A 436 4.15 -2.40 26.17
N GLY A 437 3.30 -1.66 26.85
CA GLY A 437 3.35 -1.52 28.32
C GLY A 437 4.59 -0.80 28.86
N ARG A 438 5.37 -0.12 28.01
CA ARG A 438 6.59 0.61 28.41
C ARG A 438 6.34 2.10 28.56
N CYS A 439 7.00 2.70 29.55
CA CYS A 439 7.09 4.15 29.63
C CYS A 439 8.03 4.71 28.55
N ALA A 440 7.98 6.02 28.31
CA ALA A 440 8.75 6.68 27.27
C ALA A 440 10.25 6.37 27.35
N MET A 441 10.82 6.39 28.57
CA MET A 441 12.24 6.10 28.80
C MET A 441 12.61 4.65 28.44
N ASP A 442 11.76 3.68 28.75
CA ASP A 442 12.00 2.28 28.45
C ASP A 442 11.82 2.01 26.92
N LYS A 443 10.90 2.72 26.26
CA LYS A 443 10.80 2.72 24.80
C LYS A 443 12.09 3.22 24.17
N ALA A 444 12.61 4.37 24.65
CA ALA A 444 13.84 4.96 24.13
C ALA A 444 15.03 4.01 24.23
N LYS A 445 15.24 3.38 25.41
CA LYS A 445 16.30 2.40 25.61
C LYS A 445 16.15 1.20 24.69
N ALA A 446 14.93 0.68 24.50
CA ALA A 446 14.66 -0.46 23.65
C ALA A 446 14.94 -0.14 22.17
N LEU A 447 14.52 1.03 21.69
CA LEU A 447 14.74 1.46 20.30
C LEU A 447 16.21 1.77 20.01
N ILE A 448 16.92 2.40 20.94
CA ILE A 448 18.36 2.63 20.81
C ILE A 448 19.13 1.31 20.77
N ALA A 449 18.68 0.29 21.52
CA ALA A 449 19.34 -1.03 21.53
C ALA A 449 19.30 -1.73 20.17
N ILE A 450 18.29 -1.49 19.35
CA ILE A 450 18.15 -2.05 17.99
C ILE A 450 18.66 -1.11 16.89
N ALA A 451 19.15 0.08 17.21
CA ALA A 451 19.83 0.96 16.26
C ALA A 451 21.16 0.35 15.81
N HIS A 452 21.69 0.80 14.67
CA HIS A 452 23.02 0.42 14.23
C HIS A 452 24.08 0.75 15.27
N PRO A 453 25.06 -0.13 15.54
CA PRO A 453 26.08 0.09 16.59
C PRO A 453 26.78 1.45 16.52
N ASP A 454 27.08 1.95 15.33
CA ASP A 454 27.72 3.27 15.13
C ASP A 454 26.87 4.44 15.64
N TYR A 455 25.55 4.28 15.72
CA TYR A 455 24.62 5.34 16.14
C TYR A 455 24.18 5.22 17.60
N ARG A 456 24.34 4.05 18.23
CA ARG A 456 23.94 3.86 19.64
C ARG A 456 24.59 4.84 20.59
N PRO A 457 25.91 5.10 20.51
CA PRO A 457 26.55 6.12 21.39
C PRO A 457 25.94 7.50 21.20
N LEU A 458 25.76 7.92 19.93
CA LEU A 458 25.21 9.22 19.58
C LEU A 458 23.77 9.40 20.11
N LEU A 459 22.92 8.39 19.94
CA LEU A 459 21.54 8.40 20.44
C LEU A 459 21.47 8.37 21.97
N ASN A 460 22.35 7.60 22.65
CA ASN A 460 22.44 7.60 24.10
C ASN A 460 22.89 8.94 24.66
N ASP A 461 23.81 9.63 24.01
CA ASP A 461 24.24 10.95 24.42
C ASP A 461 23.13 11.98 24.25
N TYR A 462 22.35 11.92 23.14
CA TYR A 462 21.15 12.72 23.02
C TYR A 462 20.15 12.45 24.15
N LEU A 463 19.89 11.17 24.47
CA LEU A 463 18.94 10.81 25.52
C LEU A 463 19.34 11.36 26.86
N LYS A 464 20.63 11.25 27.25
CA LYS A 464 21.17 11.84 28.48
C LYS A 464 21.04 13.36 28.55
N LEU A 465 21.22 14.04 27.40
CA LEU A 465 21.00 15.48 27.32
C LEU A 465 19.52 15.82 27.52
N ALA A 466 18.63 15.08 26.82
CA ALA A 466 17.21 15.29 26.91
C ALA A 466 16.64 15.04 28.33
N GLU A 467 17.13 14.02 29.03
CA GLU A 467 16.75 13.73 30.42
C GLU A 467 16.95 14.94 31.36
N ARG A 468 17.99 15.76 31.15
CA ARG A 468 18.27 16.95 31.96
C ARG A 468 17.23 18.05 31.83
N HIS A 469 16.48 18.07 30.70
CA HIS A 469 15.42 19.03 30.44
C HIS A 469 14.07 18.60 31.04
N GLY A 470 13.96 17.36 31.52
CA GLY A 470 12.73 16.83 32.10
C GLY A 470 11.59 16.62 31.08
N GLY A 471 10.36 16.52 31.56
CA GLY A 471 9.15 16.23 30.75
C GLY A 471 8.78 14.76 30.79
N HIS A 472 7.67 14.38 30.12
CA HIS A 472 7.22 13.00 29.99
C HIS A 472 7.99 12.27 28.87
N THR A 473 8.08 12.89 27.70
CA THR A 473 8.97 12.51 26.60
C THR A 473 10.11 13.52 26.56
N HIS A 474 11.33 13.05 26.85
CA HIS A 474 12.48 13.95 27.01
C HIS A 474 13.03 14.36 25.65
N HIS A 475 12.99 15.65 25.36
CA HIS A 475 13.55 16.22 24.14
C HIS A 475 14.31 17.51 24.38
N VAL A 476 15.37 17.70 23.61
CA VAL A 476 15.99 19.01 23.39
C VAL A 476 15.52 19.50 22.03
N LEU A 477 14.49 20.32 21.99
CA LEU A 477 13.80 20.68 20.74
C LEU A 477 14.74 21.25 19.67
N ASN A 478 15.71 22.09 20.07
CA ASN A 478 16.70 22.64 19.13
C ASN A 478 17.61 21.58 18.52
N ALA A 479 17.82 20.44 19.21
CA ALA A 479 18.65 19.34 18.76
C ALA A 479 17.87 18.15 18.17
N ALA A 480 16.53 18.17 18.23
CA ALA A 480 15.69 17.04 17.84
C ALA A 480 15.91 16.60 16.39
N PHE A 481 16.22 17.54 15.51
CA PHE A 481 16.50 17.28 14.09
C PHE A 481 17.98 17.44 13.72
N ALA A 482 18.89 17.47 14.69
CA ALA A 482 20.31 17.71 14.43
C ALA A 482 20.94 16.65 13.51
N MET A 483 20.57 15.38 13.64
CA MET A 483 21.03 14.30 12.76
C MET A 483 20.60 14.54 11.30
N HIS A 484 19.37 14.94 11.07
CA HIS A 484 18.85 15.28 9.73
C HIS A 484 19.56 16.50 9.14
N ASP A 485 19.76 17.57 9.94
CA ASP A 485 20.48 18.76 9.50
C ASP A 485 21.96 18.46 9.21
N THR A 486 22.60 17.66 10.04
CA THR A 486 23.98 17.21 9.82
C THR A 486 24.10 16.42 8.51
N TYR A 487 23.19 15.49 8.25
CA TYR A 487 23.19 14.78 6.97
C TYR A 487 23.02 15.73 5.79
N ARG A 488 22.10 16.69 5.88
CA ARG A 488 21.87 17.69 4.83
C ARG A 488 23.12 18.54 4.56
N ARG A 489 23.87 18.93 5.59
CA ARG A 489 25.07 19.79 5.51
C ARG A 489 26.35 19.01 5.20
N LYS A 490 26.55 17.87 5.86
CA LYS A 490 27.81 17.13 5.89
C LYS A 490 27.74 15.77 5.17
N GLY A 491 26.52 15.29 4.78
CA GLY A 491 26.30 14.04 4.07
C GLY A 491 26.38 12.76 4.89
N ASP A 492 26.51 12.87 6.25
CA ASP A 492 26.61 11.73 7.15
C ASP A 492 26.09 12.08 8.54
N MET A 493 25.08 11.36 9.04
CA MET A 493 24.48 11.59 10.36
C MET A 493 25.45 11.29 11.51
N ARG A 494 26.47 10.44 11.32
CA ARG A 494 27.48 10.13 12.33
C ARG A 494 28.32 11.33 12.73
N LEU A 495 28.36 12.36 11.89
CA LEU A 495 29.10 13.61 12.12
C LEU A 495 28.30 14.62 12.96
N THR A 496 27.20 14.20 13.58
CA THR A 496 26.39 15.09 14.43
C THR A 496 27.14 15.43 15.70
N ASP A 497 27.28 16.73 15.97
CA ASP A 497 27.79 17.28 17.19
C ASP A 497 26.66 18.01 17.92
N TRP A 498 26.23 17.48 19.04
CA TRP A 498 25.12 18.04 19.83
C TRP A 498 25.40 19.46 20.33
N SER A 499 26.67 19.81 20.59
CA SER A 499 27.03 21.14 21.05
C SER A 499 26.75 22.27 20.05
N GLU A 500 26.65 21.95 18.75
CA GLU A 500 26.24 22.92 17.71
C GLU A 500 24.78 23.39 17.88
N TYR A 501 23.95 22.64 18.58
CA TYR A 501 22.50 22.84 18.70
C TYR A 501 22.02 23.19 20.11
N ILE A 502 22.87 22.99 21.12
CA ILE A 502 22.58 23.27 22.51
C ILE A 502 23.30 24.57 22.86
N LYS A 503 22.57 25.67 22.91
CA LYS A 503 23.06 26.92 23.51
C LYS A 503 22.66 26.91 24.99
N GLU A 504 23.62 27.05 25.88
CA GLU A 504 23.40 27.26 27.32
C GLU A 504 22.58 28.52 27.58
#